data_c52d849400ea7cbe646fc7ba800b8ea4
#
_entry.id   c52d849400ea7cbe646fc7ba800b8ea4
#
_cell.length_a   1.000
_cell.length_b   1.000
_cell.length_c   1.000
_cell.angle_alpha   90.00
_cell.angle_beta   90.00
_cell.angle_gamma   90.00
#
_symmetry.space_group_name_H-M   'P 1'
#
loop_
_entity.id
_entity.type
_entity.pdbx_description
1 polymer ?
#
loop_
_entity_poly.entity_id
_entity_poly.type
_entity_poly.pdbx_seq_one_letter_code
_entity_poly.pdbx_strand_id
1 'polypeptide(L)'
;MEFINVTDNENVFADGVHDDTKALQECIDKVKDGGTIYFPDGIYLVSSTLIFYSNQIFRLSDNAVILRNSESEPITRYLLASYSEPEWNSYEGTHDVVISGGIFDGNKNLDERITLVNTVHCSNITIENCQFRHCACQCHRAVQHQCLR
;
A
#
# COMPACT_ATOMS: atom_id res chain seq x y z
N MET A 1 9.77 -18.98 2.33
CA MET A 1 9.12 -17.70 1.97
C MET A 1 10.13 -16.59 2.19
N GLU A 2 10.28 -15.70 1.23
CA GLU A 2 11.25 -14.64 1.31
C GLU A 2 10.78 -13.50 2.23
N PHE A 3 11.77 -12.79 2.77
CA PHE A 3 11.54 -11.65 3.64
C PHE A 3 12.38 -10.49 3.13
N ILE A 4 11.73 -9.33 2.89
CA ILE A 4 12.38 -8.12 2.43
C ILE A 4 12.15 -7.02 3.46
N ASN A 5 13.23 -6.44 3.98
CA ASN A 5 13.15 -5.20 4.75
C ASN A 5 13.39 -4.05 3.77
N VAL A 6 12.41 -3.18 3.59
CA VAL A 6 12.50 -2.14 2.57
C VAL A 6 13.66 -1.18 2.80
N THR A 7 14.07 -0.98 4.05
CA THR A 7 15.20 -0.09 4.35
C THR A 7 16.56 -0.69 4.02
N ASP A 8 16.61 -1.98 3.65
CA ASP A 8 17.84 -2.57 3.12
C ASP A 8 18.11 -2.12 1.68
N ASN A 9 17.10 -1.58 1.00
CA ASN A 9 17.30 -0.94 -0.30
C ASN A 9 17.83 0.46 -0.07
N GLU A 10 19.04 0.74 -0.57
CA GLU A 10 19.72 2.02 -0.35
C GLU A 10 18.99 3.23 -0.93
N ASN A 11 18.02 2.99 -1.82
CA ASN A 11 17.22 4.06 -2.44
C ASN A 11 15.93 4.34 -1.69
N VAL A 12 15.69 3.66 -0.58
CA VAL A 12 14.56 3.96 0.32
C VAL A 12 15.08 4.87 1.43
N PHE A 13 14.55 6.08 1.49
CA PHE A 13 14.98 7.10 2.46
C PHE A 13 14.12 7.13 3.71
N ALA A 14 12.83 6.86 3.57
CA ALA A 14 11.88 6.84 4.68
C ALA A 14 11.90 8.13 5.52
N ASP A 15 12.14 9.27 4.87
CA ASP A 15 12.26 10.58 5.54
C ASP A 15 11.09 11.52 5.26
N GLY A 16 10.11 11.09 4.47
CA GLY A 16 8.96 11.92 4.12
C GLY A 16 9.24 13.03 3.12
N VAL A 17 10.45 13.09 2.59
CA VAL A 17 10.89 14.14 1.65
C VAL A 17 11.29 13.56 0.30
N HIS A 18 12.10 12.52 0.31
CA HIS A 18 12.49 11.82 -0.91
C HIS A 18 11.38 10.89 -1.35
N ASP A 19 11.18 10.78 -2.65
CA ASP A 19 10.17 9.90 -3.23
C ASP A 19 10.69 8.46 -3.20
N ASP A 20 10.04 7.61 -2.44
CA ASP A 20 10.44 6.21 -2.27
C ASP A 20 9.68 5.26 -3.20
N THR A 21 8.80 5.75 -4.07
CA THR A 21 7.89 4.93 -4.87
C THR A 21 8.60 3.83 -5.64
N LYS A 22 9.60 4.22 -6.43
CA LYS A 22 10.30 3.27 -7.29
C LYS A 22 11.02 2.19 -6.48
N ALA A 23 11.72 2.62 -5.44
CA ALA A 23 12.48 1.69 -4.60
C ALA A 23 11.57 0.74 -3.82
N LEU A 24 10.42 1.23 -3.36
CA LEU A 24 9.43 0.39 -2.69
C LEU A 24 8.82 -0.63 -3.66
N GLN A 25 8.50 -0.20 -4.87
CA GLN A 25 7.97 -1.12 -5.88
C GLN A 25 9.01 -2.20 -6.23
N GLU A 26 10.27 -1.85 -6.31
CA GLU A 26 11.34 -2.82 -6.51
C GLU A 26 11.37 -3.88 -5.40
N CYS A 27 11.18 -3.45 -4.16
CA CYS A 27 11.10 -4.38 -3.01
C CYS A 27 9.91 -5.33 -3.14
N ILE A 28 8.75 -4.80 -3.51
CA ILE A 28 7.54 -5.61 -3.69
C ILE A 28 7.74 -6.61 -4.83
N ASP A 29 8.34 -6.17 -5.92
CA ASP A 29 8.56 -7.01 -7.11
C ASP A 29 9.53 -8.16 -6.84
N LYS A 30 10.47 -7.98 -5.92
CA LYS A 30 11.41 -9.05 -5.55
C LYS A 30 10.73 -10.28 -4.97
N VAL A 31 9.57 -10.09 -4.34
CA VAL A 31 8.78 -11.18 -3.76
C VAL A 31 7.44 -11.30 -4.43
N LYS A 32 7.40 -11.03 -5.72
CA LYS A 32 6.21 -11.06 -6.55
C LYS A 32 5.50 -12.42 -6.52
N ASP A 33 6.23 -13.50 -6.32
CA ASP A 33 5.67 -14.85 -6.24
C ASP A 33 5.30 -15.24 -4.81
N GLY A 34 5.42 -14.32 -3.87
CA GLY A 34 5.08 -14.54 -2.47
C GLY A 34 6.22 -14.21 -1.54
N GLY A 35 5.89 -13.61 -0.40
CA GLY A 35 6.86 -13.26 0.61
C GLY A 35 6.37 -12.14 1.51
N THR A 36 7.22 -11.77 2.45
CA THR A 36 6.92 -10.69 3.41
C THR A 36 7.73 -9.45 3.08
N ILE A 37 7.05 -8.32 3.02
CA ILE A 37 7.66 -7.01 2.84
C ILE A 37 7.48 -6.26 4.16
N TYR A 38 8.57 -5.94 4.82
CA TYR A 38 8.56 -5.28 6.12
C TYR A 38 8.97 -3.80 6.00
N PHE A 39 8.17 -2.94 6.62
CA PHE A 39 8.40 -1.50 6.66
C PHE A 39 8.70 -1.09 8.11
N PRO A 40 9.97 -0.85 8.46
CA PRO A 40 10.31 -0.28 9.78
C PRO A 40 9.75 1.13 9.96
N ASP A 41 9.90 1.69 11.15
CA ASP A 41 9.51 3.06 11.44
C ASP A 41 10.12 4.01 10.41
N GLY A 42 9.32 4.94 9.93
CA GLY A 42 9.74 5.93 8.96
C GLY A 42 8.54 6.49 8.21
N ILE A 43 8.80 7.48 7.37
CA ILE A 43 7.77 8.09 6.54
C ILE A 43 8.14 7.86 5.09
N TYR A 44 7.38 7.02 4.42
CA TYR A 44 7.63 6.60 3.04
C TYR A 44 6.76 7.42 2.10
N LEU A 45 7.37 8.39 1.41
CA LEU A 45 6.65 9.27 0.48
C LEU A 45 6.44 8.55 -0.84
N VAL A 46 5.18 8.52 -1.29
CA VAL A 46 4.77 7.76 -2.46
C VAL A 46 4.02 8.67 -3.43
N SER A 47 4.51 8.76 -4.65
CA SER A 47 3.98 9.64 -5.70
C SER A 47 3.11 8.90 -6.73
N SER A 48 3.12 7.58 -6.71
CA SER A 48 2.23 6.77 -7.54
C SER A 48 1.88 5.49 -6.80
N THR A 49 0.85 4.80 -7.29
CA THR A 49 0.32 3.62 -6.62
C THR A 49 1.33 2.47 -6.59
N LEU A 50 1.51 1.89 -5.42
CA LEU A 50 2.28 0.66 -5.26
C LEU A 50 1.37 -0.53 -5.57
N ILE A 51 1.87 -1.47 -6.36
CA ILE A 51 1.10 -2.64 -6.79
C ILE A 51 1.55 -3.87 -6.01
N PHE A 52 0.59 -4.59 -5.42
CA PHE A 52 0.87 -5.83 -4.70
C PHE A 52 0.36 -7.04 -5.46
N TYR A 53 0.89 -8.20 -5.13
CA TYR A 53 0.63 -9.47 -5.83
C TYR A 53 0.15 -10.54 -4.84
N SER A 54 -0.29 -11.67 -5.37
CA SER A 54 -0.78 -12.77 -4.56
C SER A 54 0.30 -13.33 -3.61
N ASN A 55 -0.13 -13.82 -2.47
CA ASN A 55 0.70 -14.48 -1.46
C ASN A 55 1.72 -13.56 -0.81
N GLN A 56 1.46 -12.25 -0.80
CA GLN A 56 2.33 -11.27 -0.15
C GLN A 56 1.80 -10.87 1.22
N ILE A 57 2.71 -10.64 2.14
CA ILE A 57 2.41 -10.13 3.47
C ILE A 57 3.12 -8.79 3.62
N PHE A 58 2.34 -7.75 3.81
CA PHE A 58 2.86 -6.41 4.11
C PHE A 58 2.80 -6.24 5.61
N ARG A 59 3.97 -6.15 6.22
CA ARG A 59 4.08 -5.95 7.65
C ARG A 59 4.71 -4.59 7.91
N LEU A 60 3.95 -3.71 8.52
CA LEU A 60 4.41 -2.37 8.84
C LEU A 60 4.50 -2.19 10.34
N SER A 61 5.55 -1.54 10.82
CA SER A 61 5.63 -1.17 12.23
C SER A 61 4.55 -0.15 12.56
N ASP A 62 4.19 -0.02 13.82
CA ASP A 62 3.12 0.89 14.24
C ASP A 62 3.39 2.36 13.86
N ASN A 63 4.65 2.72 13.72
CA ASN A 63 5.07 4.08 13.37
C ASN A 63 5.54 4.21 11.93
N ALA A 64 5.35 3.20 11.10
CA ALA A 64 5.62 3.30 9.68
C ALA A 64 4.45 4.03 9.00
N VAL A 65 4.76 5.08 8.26
CA VAL A 65 3.76 5.88 7.55
C VAL A 65 4.00 5.76 6.07
N ILE A 66 2.99 5.35 5.32
CA ILE A 66 3.01 5.47 3.86
C ILE A 66 2.22 6.74 3.55
N LEU A 67 2.94 7.75 3.05
CA LEU A 67 2.43 9.10 2.86
C LEU A 67 2.28 9.41 1.37
N ARG A 68 1.07 9.78 0.95
CA ARG A 68 0.85 10.21 -0.42
C ARG A 68 1.55 11.54 -0.66
N ASN A 69 2.23 11.65 -1.79
CA ASN A 69 2.75 12.94 -2.23
C ASN A 69 1.60 13.75 -2.82
N SER A 70 1.15 14.76 -2.09
CA SER A 70 0.01 15.59 -2.48
C SER A 70 0.31 16.50 -3.67
N GLU A 71 1.59 16.64 -4.04
CA GLU A 71 2.03 17.47 -5.14
C GLU A 71 2.36 16.68 -6.41
N SER A 72 2.13 15.35 -6.38
CA SER A 72 2.42 14.51 -7.54
C SER A 72 1.47 14.81 -8.72
N GLU A 73 2.01 14.66 -9.93
CA GLU A 73 1.23 14.80 -11.17
C GLU A 73 1.42 13.54 -12.03
N PRO A 74 0.36 12.79 -12.37
CA PRO A 74 -1.02 13.00 -11.95
C PRO A 74 -1.24 12.67 -10.48
N ILE A 75 -2.32 13.20 -9.90
CA ILE A 75 -2.63 12.98 -8.50
C ILE A 75 -2.91 11.50 -8.24
N THR A 76 -2.12 10.93 -7.35
CA THR A 76 -2.28 9.52 -6.94
C THR A 76 -3.47 9.38 -6.00
N ARG A 77 -4.38 8.48 -6.33
CA ARG A 77 -5.59 8.24 -5.54
C ARG A 77 -5.51 7.00 -4.65
N TYR A 78 -4.62 6.08 -4.97
CA TYR A 78 -4.41 4.85 -4.20
C TYR A 78 -2.95 4.74 -3.82
N LEU A 79 -2.68 4.40 -2.56
CA LEU A 79 -1.31 4.12 -2.13
C LEU A 79 -0.94 2.67 -2.44
N LEU A 80 -1.86 1.75 -2.21
CA LEU A 80 -1.70 0.34 -2.55
C LEU A 80 -2.87 -0.11 -3.42
N ALA A 81 -2.57 -0.88 -4.45
CA ALA A 81 -3.59 -1.51 -5.27
C ALA A 81 -3.15 -2.90 -5.68
N SER A 82 -4.12 -3.79 -5.83
CA SER A 82 -3.86 -5.14 -6.29
C SER A 82 -3.49 -5.15 -7.76
N TYR A 83 -2.56 -6.02 -8.13
CA TYR A 83 -2.29 -6.31 -9.54
C TYR A 83 -3.56 -6.84 -10.19
N SER A 84 -3.85 -6.40 -11.39
CA SER A 84 -5.05 -6.83 -12.11
C SER A 84 -4.77 -6.92 -13.59
N GLU A 85 -5.43 -7.90 -14.24
CA GLU A 85 -5.40 -8.06 -15.68
C GLU A 85 -6.76 -7.68 -16.26
N PRO A 86 -6.82 -7.13 -17.48
CA PRO A 86 -8.09 -6.67 -18.05
C PRO A 86 -9.15 -7.78 -18.21
N GLU A 87 -8.71 -9.02 -18.42
CA GLU A 87 -9.60 -10.15 -18.59
C GLU A 87 -10.14 -10.76 -17.30
N TRP A 88 -9.63 -10.34 -16.15
CA TRP A 88 -10.07 -10.89 -14.86
C TRP A 88 -11.45 -10.38 -14.48
N ASN A 89 -12.23 -11.27 -13.91
CA ASN A 89 -13.59 -11.00 -13.45
C ASN A 89 -13.77 -11.48 -12.01
N SER A 90 -14.80 -10.97 -11.36
CA SER A 90 -15.20 -11.40 -10.01
C SER A 90 -14.01 -11.41 -9.04
N TYR A 91 -13.68 -12.55 -8.49
CA TYR A 91 -12.64 -12.71 -7.47
C TYR A 91 -11.51 -13.62 -7.95
N GLU A 92 -11.26 -13.64 -9.25
CA GLU A 92 -10.29 -14.55 -9.87
C GLU A 92 -8.87 -14.03 -9.87
N GLY A 93 -8.64 -12.81 -9.38
CA GLY A 93 -7.34 -12.17 -9.47
C GLY A 93 -6.43 -12.41 -8.28
N THR A 94 -5.80 -11.34 -7.81
CA THR A 94 -4.87 -11.37 -6.68
C THR A 94 -5.53 -11.96 -5.43
N HIS A 95 -4.82 -12.84 -4.73
CA HIS A 95 -5.38 -13.57 -3.61
C HIS A 95 -4.36 -13.79 -2.50
N ASP A 96 -4.86 -14.07 -1.29
CA ASP A 96 -4.07 -14.45 -0.12
C ASP A 96 -3.02 -13.40 0.22
N VAL A 97 -3.50 -12.17 0.48
CA VAL A 97 -2.65 -11.05 0.86
C VAL A 97 -3.02 -10.57 2.25
N VAL A 98 -2.01 -10.29 3.05
CA VAL A 98 -2.19 -9.69 4.38
C VAL A 98 -1.48 -8.35 4.39
N ILE A 99 -2.18 -7.32 4.87
CA ILE A 99 -1.60 -5.99 5.11
C ILE A 99 -1.83 -5.71 6.59
N SER A 100 -0.75 -5.64 7.35
CA SER A 100 -0.82 -5.55 8.81
C SER A 100 0.04 -4.41 9.34
N GLY A 101 -0.56 -3.57 10.14
CA GLY A 101 0.11 -2.48 10.85
C GLY A 101 0.25 -1.21 10.03
N GLY A 102 0.87 -0.21 10.65
CA GLY A 102 1.23 1.03 9.98
C GLY A 102 0.12 2.04 9.80
N ILE A 103 0.50 3.14 9.18
CA ILE A 103 -0.37 4.28 8.94
C ILE A 103 -0.33 4.59 7.44
N PHE A 104 -1.51 4.66 6.84
CA PHE A 104 -1.67 5.04 5.44
C PHE A 104 -2.28 6.43 5.42
N ASP A 105 -1.52 7.42 4.95
CA ASP A 105 -1.90 8.82 5.02
C ASP A 105 -2.11 9.38 3.60
N GLY A 106 -3.35 9.75 3.30
CA GLY A 106 -3.70 10.32 2.00
C GLY A 106 -3.21 11.74 1.81
N ASN A 107 -2.79 12.41 2.89
CA ASN A 107 -2.22 13.77 2.82
C ASN A 107 -3.08 14.70 1.93
N LYS A 108 -4.39 14.60 2.09
CA LYS A 108 -5.33 15.24 1.16
C LYS A 108 -5.80 16.60 1.63
N ASN A 109 -6.15 17.44 0.67
CA ASN A 109 -6.97 18.62 0.91
C ASN A 109 -8.45 18.23 0.96
N LEU A 110 -9.30 19.14 1.41
CA LEU A 110 -10.73 18.87 1.60
C LEU A 110 -11.45 18.44 0.32
N ASP A 111 -10.96 18.88 -0.82
CA ASP A 111 -11.61 18.63 -2.11
C ASP A 111 -11.15 17.34 -2.79
N GLU A 112 -10.16 16.64 -2.24
CA GLU A 112 -9.64 15.43 -2.85
C GLU A 112 -10.36 14.19 -2.33
N ARG A 113 -10.62 13.26 -3.24
CA ARG A 113 -11.15 11.94 -2.89
C ARG A 113 -10.05 10.91 -3.02
N ILE A 114 -9.55 10.47 -1.90
CA ILE A 114 -8.45 9.51 -1.82
C ILE A 114 -8.94 8.21 -1.19
N THR A 115 -8.78 7.13 -1.92
CA THR A 115 -9.01 5.78 -1.43
C THR A 115 -7.66 5.11 -1.31
N LEU A 116 -7.23 4.80 -0.09
CA LEU A 116 -5.84 4.43 0.16
C LEU A 116 -5.45 3.05 -0.34
N VAL A 117 -6.36 2.09 -0.22
CA VAL A 117 -6.10 0.71 -0.65
C VAL A 117 -7.22 0.29 -1.59
N ASN A 118 -6.83 -0.17 -2.78
CA ASN A 118 -7.78 -0.62 -3.79
C ASN A 118 -7.58 -2.10 -4.06
N THR A 119 -8.66 -2.88 -3.90
CA THR A 119 -8.65 -4.33 -4.15
C THR A 119 -9.67 -4.64 -5.22
N VAL A 120 -9.19 -4.97 -6.41
CA VAL A 120 -10.04 -5.27 -7.56
C VAL A 120 -9.85 -6.73 -7.94
N HIS A 121 -10.95 -7.45 -8.06
CA HIS A 121 -10.97 -8.87 -8.43
C HIS A 121 -10.13 -9.74 -7.50
N CYS A 122 -10.13 -9.40 -6.21
CA CYS A 122 -9.32 -10.07 -5.20
C CYS A 122 -10.14 -11.05 -4.37
N SER A 123 -9.45 -12.00 -3.76
CA SER A 123 -10.03 -12.90 -2.77
C SER A 123 -9.07 -13.11 -1.62
N ASN A 124 -9.62 -13.34 -0.43
CA ASN A 124 -8.85 -13.61 0.78
C ASN A 124 -7.82 -12.53 1.09
N ILE A 125 -8.29 -11.29 1.20
CA ILE A 125 -7.46 -10.14 1.55
C ILE A 125 -7.77 -9.77 3.00
N THR A 126 -6.72 -9.67 3.80
CA THR A 126 -6.83 -9.24 5.21
C THR A 126 -6.11 -7.93 5.39
N ILE A 127 -6.79 -6.95 5.96
CA ILE A 127 -6.18 -5.68 6.37
C ILE A 127 -6.48 -5.53 7.85
N GLU A 128 -5.44 -5.49 8.67
CA GLU A 128 -5.58 -5.46 10.12
C GLU A 128 -4.57 -4.53 10.77
N ASN A 129 -4.97 -3.94 11.89
CA ASN A 129 -4.10 -3.10 12.71
C ASN A 129 -3.52 -1.89 11.96
N CYS A 130 -4.19 -1.45 10.91
CA CYS A 130 -3.78 -0.29 10.11
C CYS A 130 -4.58 0.94 10.52
N GLN A 131 -3.96 2.11 10.39
CA GLN A 131 -4.64 3.39 10.50
C GLN A 131 -4.71 4.03 9.13
N PHE A 132 -5.87 4.58 8.79
CA PHE A 132 -6.07 5.28 7.53
C PHE A 132 -6.43 6.73 7.83
N ARG A 133 -5.63 7.66 7.33
CA ARG A 133 -5.76 9.09 7.61
C ARG A 133 -5.93 9.88 6.32
N HIS A 134 -6.69 10.96 6.42
CA HIS A 134 -6.88 11.92 5.31
C HIS A 134 -7.33 11.22 4.04
N CYS A 135 -8.38 10.43 4.16
CA CYS A 135 -8.95 9.68 3.05
C CYS A 135 -10.47 9.85 3.03
N ALA A 136 -11.07 9.55 1.88
CA ALA A 136 -12.50 9.36 1.81
C ALA A 136 -12.81 8.00 2.44
N CYS A 137 -13.65 7.98 3.45
CA CYS A 137 -13.96 6.75 4.18
C CYS A 137 -14.83 5.81 3.35
N GLN A 138 -14.25 5.18 2.36
CA GLN A 138 -14.91 4.17 1.56
C GLN A 138 -14.16 2.86 1.71
N CYS A 139 -14.82 1.89 2.31
CA CYS A 139 -14.26 0.56 2.43
C CYS A 139 -14.68 -0.25 1.23
N HIS A 140 -13.71 -0.91 0.59
CA HIS A 140 -14.02 -1.87 -0.44
C HIS A 140 -14.59 -3.14 0.18
N ARG A 141 -15.44 -3.82 -0.57
CA ARG A 141 -15.97 -5.09 -0.13
C ARG A 141 -14.84 -6.09 0.08
N ALA A 142 -15.01 -6.97 1.02
CA ALA A 142 -14.06 -8.02 1.40
C ALA A 142 -12.78 -7.49 2.03
N VAL A 143 -12.73 -6.22 2.38
CA VAL A 143 -11.61 -5.61 3.08
C VAL A 143 -12.09 -5.19 4.46
N GLN A 144 -11.41 -5.67 5.50
CA GLN A 144 -11.69 -5.25 6.87
C GLN A 144 -10.63 -4.27 7.31
N HIS A 145 -11.02 -3.03 7.51
CA HIS A 145 -10.11 -2.01 7.96
C HIS A 145 -10.87 -0.89 8.66
N GLN A 146 -10.14 -0.06 9.38
CA GLN A 146 -10.68 1.14 10.01
C GLN A 146 -10.20 2.36 9.24
N CYS A 147 -11.13 3.21 8.85
CA CYS A 147 -10.81 4.47 8.20
C CYS A 147 -10.97 5.59 9.22
N LEU A 148 -9.87 6.28 9.54
CA LEU A 148 -9.87 7.41 10.46
C LEU A 148 -9.75 8.71 9.68
N ARG A 149 -10.55 9.68 10.06
CA ARG A 149 -10.57 11.01 9.41
C ARG A 149 -9.81 12.03 10.24
#